data_00167e6f7e6af5a0b64ac0259e5c1d01
#
_entry.id   00167e6f7e6af5a0b64ac0259e5c1d01
#
_cell.length_a   1.000
_cell.length_b   1.000
_cell.length_c   1.000
_cell.angle_alpha   90.00
_cell.angle_beta   90.00
_cell.angle_gamma   90.00
#
_symmetry.space_group_name_H-M   'P 1'
#
loop_
_entity.id
_entity.type
_entity.pdbx_description
1 polymer ?
#
loop_
_entity_poly.entity_id
_entity_poly.type
_entity_poly.pdbx_seq_one_letter_code
_entity_poly.pdbx_strand_id
1 'polypeptide(L)'
;KNAYGKELEKTRMTEMEEIPGYGLTAIYEGKKVYVGNARLMEERGIRFQEIHKSGSVIYIAVDGKYAGYIVVSDMIKKDAKEMIMYLKKHCQAVAVMVTGDTQFTGKEVAEELELDYYYANQLPQDKVERLEEFLNMQDDTECLAAVGDGINDAPVLTRADVGIAMGALGSDAAIEAADIVLMD
;
A
#
# COMPACT_ATOMS: atom_id res chain seq x y z
N LYS A 1 17.19 -5.82 8.79
CA LYS A 1 18.37 -5.67 9.69
C LYS A 1 17.94 -5.31 11.11
N ASN A 2 17.09 -4.31 11.29
CA ASN A 2 16.75 -3.81 12.64
C ASN A 2 15.98 -4.83 13.51
N ALA A 3 15.11 -5.65 12.93
CA ALA A 3 14.33 -6.64 13.67
C ALA A 3 15.17 -7.85 14.13
N TYR A 4 16.24 -8.21 13.42
CA TYR A 4 17.10 -9.34 13.76
C TYR A 4 18.19 -8.98 14.76
N GLY A 5 18.55 -7.69 14.88
CA GLY A 5 19.55 -7.20 15.84
C GLY A 5 21.00 -7.68 15.65
N LYS A 6 21.27 -8.44 14.59
CA LYS A 6 22.59 -8.98 14.23
C LYS A 6 22.89 -8.74 12.75
N GLU A 7 24.17 -8.74 12.37
CA GLU A 7 24.55 -8.73 10.97
C GLU A 7 24.11 -10.03 10.28
N LEU A 8 23.55 -9.87 9.08
CA LEU A 8 23.17 -11.02 8.25
C LEU A 8 24.43 -11.58 7.57
N GLU A 9 24.83 -12.76 7.95
CA GLU A 9 25.94 -13.48 7.33
C GLU A 9 25.50 -14.06 5.98
N LYS A 10 25.70 -13.30 4.90
CA LYS A 10 25.38 -13.74 3.54
C LYS A 10 26.10 -15.00 3.11
N THR A 11 27.22 -15.32 3.75
CA THR A 11 28.02 -16.50 3.51
C THR A 11 27.34 -17.83 3.87
N ARG A 12 26.27 -17.78 4.64
CA ARG A 12 25.47 -18.97 4.98
C ARG A 12 24.46 -19.35 3.91
N MET A 13 24.25 -18.50 2.89
CA MET A 13 23.36 -18.77 1.77
C MET A 13 24.16 -19.08 0.51
N THR A 14 23.80 -20.19 -0.13
CA THR A 14 24.36 -20.61 -1.42
C THR A 14 23.21 -20.95 -2.39
N GLU A 15 23.52 -21.07 -3.66
CA GLU A 15 22.58 -21.48 -4.71
C GLU A 15 21.25 -20.68 -4.69
N MET A 16 21.35 -19.37 -4.55
CA MET A 16 20.17 -18.52 -4.57
C MET A 16 19.71 -18.33 -6.03
N GLU A 17 18.47 -18.73 -6.29
CA GLU A 17 17.81 -18.63 -7.59
C GLU A 17 16.48 -17.92 -7.43
N GLU A 18 16.23 -16.89 -8.23
CA GLU A 18 14.94 -16.24 -8.32
C GLU A 18 14.07 -16.97 -9.35
N ILE A 19 12.83 -17.25 -8.96
CA ILE A 19 11.80 -17.84 -9.82
C ILE A 19 10.79 -16.73 -10.15
N PRO A 20 10.84 -16.15 -11.37
CA PRO A 20 10.00 -15.02 -11.74
C PRO A 20 8.52 -15.28 -11.51
N GLY A 21 7.85 -14.37 -10.78
CA GLY A 21 6.42 -14.46 -10.45
C GLY A 21 6.05 -15.43 -9.33
N TYR A 22 7.03 -16.13 -8.73
CA TYR A 22 6.81 -17.11 -7.67
C TYR A 22 7.56 -16.77 -6.37
N GLY A 23 8.83 -16.38 -6.47
CA GLY A 23 9.68 -16.09 -5.32
C GLY A 23 11.13 -16.51 -5.54
N LEU A 24 11.78 -17.03 -4.51
CA LEU A 24 13.17 -17.47 -4.56
C LEU A 24 13.37 -18.83 -3.86
N THR A 25 14.44 -19.51 -4.26
CA THR A 25 14.97 -20.68 -3.58
C THR A 25 16.44 -20.47 -3.25
N ALA A 26 16.90 -21.04 -2.16
CA ALA A 26 18.30 -20.99 -1.75
C ALA A 26 18.64 -22.21 -0.89
N ILE A 27 19.94 -22.45 -0.69
CA ILE A 27 20.43 -23.37 0.34
C ILE A 27 20.96 -22.53 1.51
N TYR A 28 20.36 -22.72 2.67
CA TYR A 28 20.76 -22.07 3.92
C TYR A 28 21.21 -23.14 4.91
N GLU A 29 22.49 -23.12 5.29
CA GLU A 29 23.11 -24.11 6.19
C GLU A 29 22.83 -25.57 5.76
N GLY A 30 22.95 -25.84 4.44
CA GLY A 30 22.72 -27.16 3.86
C GLY A 30 21.25 -27.58 3.72
N LYS A 31 20.30 -26.73 4.09
CA LYS A 31 18.85 -26.95 3.95
C LYS A 31 18.31 -26.15 2.77
N LYS A 32 17.45 -26.81 1.99
CA LYS A 32 16.78 -26.14 0.88
C LYS A 32 15.62 -25.27 1.39
N VAL A 33 15.70 -23.97 1.10
CA VAL A 33 14.72 -22.97 1.54
C VAL A 33 13.96 -22.45 0.34
N TYR A 34 12.64 -22.33 0.47
CA TYR A 34 11.74 -21.73 -0.49
C TYR A 34 11.07 -20.52 0.18
N VAL A 35 11.09 -19.37 -0.51
CA VAL A 35 10.49 -18.13 -0.04
C VAL A 35 9.70 -17.51 -1.18
N GLY A 36 8.39 -17.42 -1.08
CA GLY A 36 7.58 -16.87 -2.17
C GLY A 36 6.08 -16.91 -1.90
N ASN A 37 5.30 -16.74 -2.96
CA ASN A 37 3.85 -16.72 -2.89
C ASN A 37 3.23 -18.12 -2.75
N ALA A 38 1.91 -18.20 -2.65
CA ALA A 38 1.17 -19.47 -2.54
C ALA A 38 1.46 -20.40 -3.73
N ARG A 39 1.57 -19.85 -4.94
CA ARG A 39 1.85 -20.63 -6.16
C ARG A 39 3.19 -21.39 -6.08
N LEU A 40 4.20 -20.80 -5.45
CA LEU A 40 5.49 -21.49 -5.22
C LEU A 40 5.31 -22.70 -4.33
N MET A 41 4.52 -22.59 -3.27
CA MET A 41 4.24 -23.70 -2.36
C MET A 41 3.47 -24.83 -3.07
N GLU A 42 2.47 -24.50 -3.86
CA GLU A 42 1.68 -25.43 -4.66
C GLU A 42 2.55 -26.18 -5.68
N GLU A 43 3.34 -25.44 -6.48
CA GLU A 43 4.24 -26.04 -7.50
C GLU A 43 5.24 -27.01 -6.88
N ARG A 44 5.74 -26.72 -5.68
CA ARG A 44 6.66 -27.60 -4.95
C ARG A 44 5.96 -28.69 -4.14
N GLY A 45 4.65 -28.80 -4.21
CA GLY A 45 3.86 -29.80 -3.49
C GLY A 45 3.92 -29.66 -1.96
N ILE A 46 4.20 -28.43 -1.47
CA ILE A 46 4.31 -28.14 -0.05
C ILE A 46 2.91 -27.85 0.50
N ARG A 47 2.49 -28.63 1.49
CA ARG A 47 1.22 -28.37 2.18
C ARG A 47 1.38 -27.17 3.10
N PHE A 48 0.53 -26.14 2.94
CA PHE A 48 0.51 -24.93 3.74
C PHE A 48 -0.93 -24.51 4.01
N GLN A 49 -1.10 -23.62 4.96
CA GLN A 49 -2.39 -22.96 5.19
C GLN A 49 -2.39 -21.63 4.42
N GLU A 50 -3.36 -21.45 3.57
CA GLU A 50 -3.54 -20.17 2.86
C GLU A 50 -3.97 -19.08 3.85
N ILE A 51 -3.30 -17.95 3.77
CA ILE A 51 -3.51 -16.81 4.67
C ILE A 51 -4.10 -15.65 3.88
N HIS A 52 -5.28 -15.23 4.30
CA HIS A 52 -5.97 -14.06 3.74
C HIS A 52 -5.76 -12.89 4.70
N LYS A 53 -4.77 -12.05 4.39
CA LYS A 53 -4.47 -10.81 5.12
C LYS A 53 -4.20 -9.69 4.11
N SER A 54 -4.42 -8.46 4.53
CA SER A 54 -4.01 -7.28 3.78
C SER A 54 -2.50 -7.27 3.58
N GLY A 55 -2.05 -6.96 2.35
CA GLY A 55 -0.65 -6.96 1.97
C GLY A 55 -0.19 -8.22 1.24
N SER A 56 1.11 -8.30 1.00
CA SER A 56 1.76 -9.43 0.33
C SER A 56 2.13 -10.52 1.32
N VAL A 57 1.51 -11.70 1.19
CA VAL A 57 1.85 -12.87 2.01
C VAL A 57 2.99 -13.63 1.36
N ILE A 58 4.10 -13.76 2.08
CA ILE A 58 5.29 -14.50 1.68
C ILE A 58 5.37 -15.76 2.54
N TYR A 59 5.25 -16.91 1.90
CA TYR A 59 5.37 -18.22 2.55
C TYR A 59 6.82 -18.68 2.57
N ILE A 60 7.19 -19.39 3.63
CA ILE A 60 8.53 -19.93 3.84
C ILE A 60 8.41 -21.43 4.06
N ALA A 61 9.25 -22.19 3.35
CA ALA A 61 9.38 -23.62 3.57
C ALA A 61 10.86 -24.04 3.62
N VAL A 62 11.15 -25.04 4.41
CA VAL A 62 12.51 -25.59 4.60
C VAL A 62 12.46 -27.10 4.38
N ASP A 63 13.33 -27.62 3.50
CA ASP A 63 13.39 -29.05 3.13
C ASP A 63 12.00 -29.63 2.75
N GLY A 64 11.22 -28.85 1.98
CA GLY A 64 9.88 -29.24 1.53
C GLY A 64 8.80 -29.22 2.61
N LYS A 65 9.08 -28.72 3.80
CA LYS A 65 8.11 -28.54 4.89
C LYS A 65 7.80 -27.06 5.11
N TYR A 66 6.53 -26.75 5.21
CA TYR A 66 6.06 -25.40 5.56
C TYR A 66 6.61 -24.99 6.92
N ALA A 67 7.25 -23.83 6.97
CA ALA A 67 7.85 -23.26 8.17
C ALA A 67 7.04 -22.06 8.74
N GLY A 68 6.33 -21.34 7.89
CA GLY A 68 5.56 -20.17 8.30
C GLY A 68 5.36 -19.17 7.16
N TYR A 69 4.90 -17.98 7.51
CA TYR A 69 4.68 -16.89 6.56
C TYR A 69 5.09 -15.55 7.15
N ILE A 70 5.34 -14.59 6.27
CA ILE A 70 5.52 -13.18 6.60
C ILE A 70 4.49 -12.40 5.79
N VAL A 71 3.84 -11.43 6.43
CA VAL A 71 3.00 -10.46 5.73
C VAL A 71 3.78 -9.16 5.60
N VAL A 72 3.88 -8.67 4.37
CA VAL A 72 4.42 -7.34 4.07
C VAL A 72 3.25 -6.48 3.66
N SER A 73 2.94 -5.50 4.47
CA SER A 73 1.87 -4.52 4.23
C SER A 73 2.37 -3.12 4.52
N ASP A 74 1.81 -2.17 3.84
CA ASP A 74 2.01 -0.77 4.18
C ASP A 74 1.41 -0.50 5.56
N MET A 75 2.05 0.37 6.31
CA MET A 75 1.55 0.79 7.62
C MET A 75 0.96 2.18 7.50
N ILE A 76 -0.25 2.33 8.03
CA ILE A 76 -0.85 3.65 8.21
C ILE A 76 0.05 4.46 9.15
N LYS A 77 0.35 5.71 8.78
CA LYS A 77 1.11 6.63 9.62
C LYS A 77 0.35 6.84 10.95
N LYS A 78 1.09 6.89 12.06
CA LYS A 78 0.49 6.91 13.41
C LYS A 78 -0.43 8.09 13.66
N ASP A 79 -0.16 9.21 13.02
CA ASP A 79 -0.88 10.49 13.13
C ASP A 79 -1.98 10.68 12.10
N ALA A 80 -2.09 9.77 11.10
CA ALA A 80 -3.07 9.89 10.03
C ALA A 80 -4.51 9.90 10.53
N LYS A 81 -4.86 9.00 11.45
CA LYS A 81 -6.19 8.96 12.05
C LYS A 81 -6.52 10.24 12.82
N GLU A 82 -5.57 10.70 13.62
CA GLU A 82 -5.74 11.93 14.43
C GLU A 82 -5.96 13.14 13.52
N MET A 83 -5.19 13.24 12.43
CA MET A 83 -5.35 14.31 11.44
C MET A 83 -6.73 14.27 10.79
N ILE A 84 -7.21 13.10 10.34
CA ILE A 84 -8.52 12.96 9.72
C ILE A 84 -9.63 13.35 10.71
N MET A 85 -9.56 12.88 11.94
CA MET A 85 -10.52 13.25 12.98
C MET A 85 -10.51 14.76 13.28
N TYR A 86 -9.32 15.39 13.25
CA TYR A 86 -9.19 16.84 13.41
C TYR A 86 -9.90 17.58 12.29
N LEU A 87 -9.69 17.20 11.02
CA LEU A 87 -10.34 17.82 9.87
C LEU A 87 -11.88 17.65 9.91
N LYS A 88 -12.35 16.45 10.24
CA LYS A 88 -13.80 16.18 10.39
C LYS A 88 -14.42 17.06 11.48
N LYS A 89 -13.75 17.23 12.61
CA LYS A 89 -14.25 17.98 13.76
C LYS A 89 -14.20 19.50 13.57
N HIS A 90 -13.13 20.01 12.99
CA HIS A 90 -12.85 21.46 12.95
C HIS A 90 -13.18 22.10 11.60
N CYS A 91 -13.10 21.34 10.51
CA CYS A 91 -13.43 21.81 9.16
C CYS A 91 -14.74 21.22 8.63
N GLN A 92 -15.42 20.35 9.40
CA GLN A 92 -16.60 19.60 8.95
C GLN A 92 -16.33 18.82 7.66
N ALA A 93 -15.06 18.39 7.47
CA ALA A 93 -14.62 17.71 6.26
C ALA A 93 -15.24 16.32 6.14
N VAL A 94 -15.61 15.95 4.93
CA VAL A 94 -15.95 14.58 4.54
C VAL A 94 -14.65 13.92 4.05
N ALA A 95 -14.22 12.87 4.74
CA ALA A 95 -12.96 12.17 4.43
C ALA A 95 -13.23 11.00 3.48
N VAL A 96 -12.66 11.06 2.28
CA VAL A 96 -12.85 10.06 1.22
C VAL A 96 -11.50 9.50 0.78
N MET A 97 -11.42 8.18 0.63
CA MET A 97 -10.25 7.51 0.04
C MET A 97 -10.59 6.93 -1.32
N VAL A 98 -9.73 7.19 -2.31
CA VAL A 98 -9.80 6.60 -3.65
C VAL A 98 -8.49 5.87 -3.91
N THR A 99 -8.53 4.53 -3.95
CA THR A 99 -7.33 3.69 -4.03
C THR A 99 -7.40 2.65 -5.13
N GLY A 100 -6.24 2.32 -5.71
CA GLY A 100 -6.07 1.19 -6.61
C GLY A 100 -6.02 -0.17 -5.90
N ASP A 101 -5.91 -0.19 -4.58
CA ASP A 101 -5.87 -1.41 -3.78
C ASP A 101 -7.15 -2.22 -3.85
N THR A 102 -7.06 -3.46 -3.38
CA THR A 102 -8.23 -4.36 -3.34
C THR A 102 -9.31 -3.84 -2.41
N GLN A 103 -10.56 -4.27 -2.66
CA GLN A 103 -11.70 -3.95 -1.79
C GLN A 103 -11.46 -4.33 -0.33
N PHE A 104 -10.73 -5.44 -0.09
CA PHE A 104 -10.39 -5.89 1.25
C PHE A 104 -9.45 -4.92 1.96
N THR A 105 -8.34 -4.55 1.30
CA THR A 105 -7.36 -3.57 1.84
C THR A 105 -7.99 -2.21 2.04
N GLY A 106 -8.72 -1.71 1.05
CA GLY A 106 -9.40 -0.42 1.13
C GLY A 106 -10.39 -0.34 2.29
N LYS A 107 -11.15 -1.43 2.53
CA LYS A 107 -12.07 -1.51 3.65
C LYS A 107 -11.35 -1.45 5.00
N GLU A 108 -10.29 -2.26 5.19
CA GLU A 108 -9.52 -2.25 6.45
C GLU A 108 -8.94 -0.87 6.76
N VAL A 109 -8.34 -0.21 5.77
CA VAL A 109 -7.79 1.14 5.94
C VAL A 109 -8.89 2.16 6.26
N ALA A 110 -10.02 2.09 5.55
CA ALA A 110 -11.13 3.01 5.78
C ALA A 110 -11.74 2.87 7.19
N GLU A 111 -11.89 1.64 7.68
CA GLU A 111 -12.38 1.36 9.04
C GLU A 111 -11.37 1.83 10.11
N GLU A 112 -10.07 1.58 9.92
CA GLU A 112 -9.02 2.01 10.86
C GLU A 112 -8.93 3.55 10.95
N LEU A 113 -9.02 4.25 9.82
CA LEU A 113 -8.95 5.71 9.73
C LEU A 113 -10.29 6.40 10.00
N GLU A 114 -11.39 5.65 10.17
CA GLU A 114 -12.75 6.19 10.33
C GLU A 114 -13.16 7.13 9.18
N LEU A 115 -12.85 6.70 7.93
CA LEU A 115 -13.24 7.46 6.74
C LEU A 115 -14.77 7.41 6.53
N ASP A 116 -15.31 8.44 5.90
CA ASP A 116 -16.74 8.49 5.57
C ASP A 116 -17.07 7.63 4.36
N TYR A 117 -16.18 7.64 3.35
CA TYR A 117 -16.32 6.84 2.13
C TYR A 117 -14.98 6.29 1.67
N TYR A 118 -15.00 5.17 0.93
CA TYR A 118 -13.84 4.66 0.23
C TYR A 118 -14.24 4.00 -1.10
N TYR A 119 -13.36 4.15 -2.09
CA TYR A 119 -13.50 3.57 -3.42
C TYR A 119 -12.21 2.80 -3.72
N ALA A 120 -12.31 1.48 -3.80
CA ALA A 120 -11.19 0.58 -4.05
C ALA A 120 -11.19 0.04 -5.49
N ASN A 121 -10.11 -0.62 -5.91
CA ASN A 121 -9.89 -1.13 -7.27
C ASN A 121 -9.97 -0.04 -8.36
N GLN A 122 -9.61 1.20 -8.05
CA GLN A 122 -9.70 2.31 -8.98
C GLN A 122 -8.46 2.40 -9.87
N LEU A 123 -8.65 2.46 -11.18
CA LEU A 123 -7.60 2.82 -12.13
C LEU A 123 -7.33 4.34 -12.07
N PRO A 124 -6.19 4.82 -12.61
CA PRO A 124 -5.89 6.26 -12.61
C PRO A 124 -6.99 7.13 -13.23
N GLN A 125 -7.62 6.67 -14.30
CA GLN A 125 -8.75 7.36 -14.93
C GLN A 125 -10.00 7.40 -14.04
N ASP A 126 -10.29 6.30 -13.32
CA ASP A 126 -11.45 6.23 -12.44
C ASP A 126 -11.31 7.21 -11.27
N LYS A 127 -10.06 7.46 -10.79
CA LYS A 127 -9.79 8.48 -9.77
C LYS A 127 -10.18 9.88 -10.25
N VAL A 128 -9.89 10.20 -11.50
CA VAL A 128 -10.25 11.50 -12.10
C VAL A 128 -11.76 11.62 -12.25
N GLU A 129 -12.42 10.57 -12.78
CA GLU A 129 -13.87 10.55 -12.92
C GLU A 129 -14.56 10.72 -11.57
N ARG A 130 -14.05 10.06 -10.54
CA ARG A 130 -14.57 10.17 -9.18
C ARG A 130 -14.41 11.58 -8.60
N LEU A 131 -13.28 12.23 -8.86
CA LEU A 131 -13.05 13.62 -8.47
C LEU A 131 -14.07 14.56 -9.16
N GLU A 132 -14.29 14.39 -10.48
CA GLU A 132 -15.25 15.20 -11.24
C GLU A 132 -16.69 15.02 -10.71
N GLU A 133 -17.05 13.81 -10.28
CA GLU A 133 -18.34 13.58 -9.62
C GLU A 133 -18.45 14.38 -8.32
N PHE A 134 -17.41 14.42 -7.49
CA PHE A 134 -17.42 15.20 -6.25
C PHE A 134 -17.47 16.70 -6.53
N LEU A 135 -16.70 17.20 -7.50
CA LEU A 135 -16.75 18.62 -7.91
C LEU A 135 -18.14 19.03 -8.40
N ASN A 136 -18.84 18.13 -9.10
CA ASN A 136 -20.20 18.40 -9.57
C ASN A 136 -21.27 18.33 -8.46
N MET A 137 -20.97 17.71 -7.32
CA MET A 137 -21.87 17.59 -6.18
C MET A 137 -21.68 18.69 -5.16
N GLN A 138 -20.53 19.36 -5.13
CA GLN A 138 -20.23 20.41 -4.16
C GLN A 138 -21.05 21.66 -4.41
N ASP A 139 -21.33 22.40 -3.36
CA ASP A 139 -21.95 23.71 -3.44
C ASP A 139 -20.91 24.85 -3.40
N ASP A 140 -21.35 26.09 -3.61
CA ASP A 140 -20.47 27.28 -3.68
C ASP A 140 -19.70 27.57 -2.38
N THR A 141 -20.00 26.87 -1.29
CA THR A 141 -19.36 27.05 0.03
C THR A 141 -18.40 25.94 0.38
N GLU A 142 -18.38 24.88 -0.39
CA GLU A 142 -17.52 23.70 -0.21
C GLU A 142 -16.22 23.85 -1.01
N CYS A 143 -15.19 23.16 -0.56
CA CYS A 143 -13.89 23.12 -1.21
C CYS A 143 -13.37 21.67 -1.22
N LEU A 144 -13.02 21.16 -2.38
CA LEU A 144 -12.46 19.82 -2.56
C LEU A 144 -10.95 19.88 -2.52
N ALA A 145 -10.36 19.29 -1.48
CA ALA A 145 -8.93 19.10 -1.38
C ALA A 145 -8.55 17.66 -1.76
N ALA A 146 -7.61 17.49 -2.68
CA ALA A 146 -7.04 16.22 -3.07
C ALA A 146 -5.62 16.06 -2.50
N VAL A 147 -5.30 14.90 -1.95
CA VAL A 147 -3.98 14.57 -1.42
C VAL A 147 -3.43 13.36 -2.17
N GLY A 148 -2.20 13.45 -2.67
CA GLY A 148 -1.55 12.37 -3.39
C GLY A 148 -0.03 12.45 -3.35
N ASP A 149 0.65 11.33 -3.68
CA ASP A 149 2.12 11.22 -3.68
C ASP A 149 2.69 10.70 -5.01
N GLY A 150 1.83 10.17 -5.87
CA GLY A 150 2.22 9.50 -7.09
C GLY A 150 2.04 10.32 -8.38
N ILE A 151 2.79 9.92 -9.41
CA ILE A 151 2.63 10.48 -10.77
C ILE A 151 1.20 10.30 -11.30
N ASN A 152 0.53 9.23 -10.89
CA ASN A 152 -0.84 8.91 -11.27
C ASN A 152 -1.88 9.83 -10.62
N ASP A 153 -1.49 10.56 -9.57
CA ASP A 153 -2.37 11.47 -8.85
C ASP A 153 -2.26 12.92 -9.38
N ALA A 154 -1.24 13.24 -10.19
CA ALA A 154 -1.06 14.57 -10.76
C ALA A 154 -2.32 15.13 -11.47
N PRO A 155 -3.06 14.35 -12.29
CA PRO A 155 -4.30 14.85 -12.89
C PRO A 155 -5.41 15.15 -11.87
N VAL A 156 -5.45 14.42 -10.76
CA VAL A 156 -6.39 14.61 -9.65
C VAL A 156 -6.03 15.87 -8.87
N LEU A 157 -4.74 16.04 -8.54
CA LEU A 157 -4.23 17.22 -7.83
C LEU A 157 -4.48 18.52 -8.60
N THR A 158 -4.23 18.51 -9.92
CA THR A 158 -4.44 19.70 -10.78
C THR A 158 -5.92 20.10 -10.90
N ARG A 159 -6.85 19.15 -10.77
CA ARG A 159 -8.30 19.41 -10.96
C ARG A 159 -9.04 19.76 -9.67
N ALA A 160 -8.51 19.36 -8.53
CA ALA A 160 -9.09 19.72 -7.23
C ALA A 160 -9.05 21.24 -7.01
N ASP A 161 -9.90 21.76 -6.13
CA ASP A 161 -9.82 23.16 -5.70
C ASP A 161 -8.52 23.44 -4.95
N VAL A 162 -8.01 22.42 -4.23
CA VAL A 162 -6.70 22.44 -3.57
C VAL A 162 -6.00 21.09 -3.77
N GLY A 163 -4.94 21.06 -4.53
CA GLY A 163 -4.06 19.92 -4.69
C GLY A 163 -2.94 19.93 -3.65
N ILE A 164 -2.77 18.83 -2.92
CA ILE A 164 -1.74 18.66 -1.88
C ILE A 164 -0.86 17.45 -2.23
N ALA A 165 0.43 17.69 -2.48
CA ALA A 165 1.39 16.62 -2.74
C ALA A 165 2.24 16.30 -1.50
N MET A 166 2.58 15.01 -1.34
CA MET A 166 3.56 14.55 -0.35
C MET A 166 4.96 14.62 -0.96
N GLY A 167 5.79 15.57 -0.50
CA GLY A 167 7.04 15.92 -1.17
C GLY A 167 8.22 15.00 -0.92
N ALA A 168 8.38 14.40 0.26
CA ALA A 168 9.59 13.67 0.61
C ALA A 168 9.79 12.35 -0.18
N LEU A 169 8.72 11.71 -0.61
CA LEU A 169 8.70 10.48 -1.42
C LEU A 169 7.81 10.62 -2.67
N GLY A 170 7.23 11.80 -2.88
CA GLY A 170 6.35 12.08 -4.02
C GLY A 170 7.10 12.15 -5.35
N SER A 171 6.38 11.92 -6.44
CA SER A 171 6.93 12.12 -7.78
C SER A 171 7.03 13.59 -8.12
N ASP A 172 8.04 13.99 -8.91
CA ASP A 172 8.19 15.35 -9.42
C ASP A 172 6.91 15.85 -10.09
N ALA A 173 6.20 14.97 -10.80
CA ALA A 173 4.95 15.31 -11.47
C ALA A 173 3.80 15.64 -10.48
N ALA A 174 3.72 14.96 -9.34
CA ALA A 174 2.75 15.29 -8.30
C ALA A 174 3.09 16.63 -7.63
N ILE A 175 4.38 16.87 -7.39
CA ILE A 175 4.87 18.12 -6.79
C ILE A 175 4.56 19.31 -7.72
N GLU A 176 4.80 19.18 -9.02
CA GLU A 176 4.50 20.23 -10.01
C GLU A 176 3.00 20.49 -10.20
N ALA A 177 2.16 19.49 -9.95
CA ALA A 177 0.71 19.55 -10.12
C ALA A 177 -0.04 20.09 -8.90
N ALA A 178 0.62 20.18 -7.74
CA ALA A 178 -0.02 20.53 -6.48
C ALA A 178 0.12 22.03 -6.14
N ASP A 179 -0.88 22.57 -5.43
CA ASP A 179 -0.83 23.92 -4.86
C ASP A 179 0.00 23.96 -3.57
N ILE A 180 0.01 22.85 -2.83
CA ILE A 180 0.72 22.71 -1.55
C ILE A 180 1.57 21.44 -1.60
N VAL A 181 2.81 21.58 -1.14
CA VAL A 181 3.73 20.42 -1.00
C VAL A 181 4.11 20.26 0.47
N LEU A 182 3.81 19.08 1.03
CA LEU A 182 4.19 18.73 2.40
C LEU A 182 5.55 18.04 2.37
N MET A 183 6.55 18.68 2.98
CA MET A 183 7.91 18.17 3.11
C MET A 183 8.11 17.59 4.50
N ASP A 184 8.16 16.25 4.59
CA ASP A 184 8.48 15.51 5.83
C ASP A 184 9.98 15.25 5.96
#